data_d5eb810f2975be7cc86b8ef494dfc042
#
_entry.id   d5eb810f2975be7cc86b8ef494dfc042
#
_cell.length_a   1.000
_cell.length_b   1.000
_cell.length_c   1.000
_cell.angle_alpha   90.00
_cell.angle_beta   90.00
_cell.angle_gamma   90.00
#
_symmetry.space_group_name_H-M   'P 1'
#
loop_
_entity.id
_entity.type
_entity.pdbx_description
1 polymer ?
#
loop_
_entity_poly.entity_id
_entity_poly.type
_entity_poly.pdbx_seq_one_letter_code
_entity_poly.pdbx_strand_id
1 'polypeptide(L)'
;VFDLNLFSFYKVYYMKFLIKKIYIIFLLLSILLFEPKVFAKESNIQYTKENISNYFSGVISVNQDYNNEAFKHLKKVKSLRNRHSRFNIAFIRTLILLDKFEQAFAFSKSVWSDDEFLFEADLLLGLNYFIKEEYVNAEKHFERLNKISQYSLFFDDFTSNVLIAWSKASQGNKEASFKFIEKVPKSYRHLKNTQNIFLQCYFDDVQTTKSFEKLINDKDYNFSRYNFFLINYLFRNNKTKEAKKVIENGKGGHNSNLLL
;
A
#
# COMPACT_ATOMS: atom_id res chain seq x y z
N VAL A 1 -3.21 -72.49 -40.56
CA VAL A 1 -2.75 -72.38 -39.16
C VAL A 1 -2.22 -71.00 -38.85
N PHE A 2 -2.85 -69.94 -39.39
CA PHE A 2 -2.30 -68.57 -39.20
C PHE A 2 -3.28 -67.56 -38.59
N ASP A 3 -4.50 -67.92 -38.21
CA ASP A 3 -5.51 -66.91 -37.80
C ASP A 3 -5.89 -66.91 -36.32
N LEU A 4 -5.40 -67.79 -35.52
CA LEU A 4 -5.78 -67.85 -34.08
C LEU A 4 -4.96 -66.92 -33.16
N ASN A 5 -3.76 -66.49 -33.55
CA ASN A 5 -2.90 -65.63 -32.74
C ASN A 5 -3.23 -64.13 -32.87
N LEU A 6 -3.72 -63.68 -34.02
CA LEU A 6 -4.08 -62.28 -34.23
C LEU A 6 -5.34 -61.89 -33.43
N PHE A 7 -6.30 -62.79 -33.34
CA PHE A 7 -7.56 -62.55 -32.59
C PHE A 7 -7.34 -62.46 -31.08
N SER A 8 -6.38 -63.23 -30.56
CA SER A 8 -5.98 -63.16 -29.14
C SER A 8 -5.27 -61.83 -28.79
N PHE A 9 -4.40 -61.34 -29.66
CA PHE A 9 -3.70 -60.06 -29.47
C PHE A 9 -4.67 -58.83 -29.50
N TYR A 10 -5.63 -58.82 -30.40
CA TYR A 10 -6.67 -57.78 -30.48
C TYR A 10 -7.56 -57.75 -29.23
N LYS A 11 -7.93 -58.89 -28.71
CA LYS A 11 -8.77 -59.02 -27.51
C LYS A 11 -8.06 -58.52 -26.24
N VAL A 12 -6.78 -58.79 -26.10
CA VAL A 12 -5.96 -58.33 -24.99
C VAL A 12 -5.73 -56.80 -25.08
N TYR A 13 -5.51 -56.27 -26.26
CA TYR A 13 -5.31 -54.83 -26.50
C TYR A 13 -6.61 -54.07 -26.23
N TYR A 14 -7.74 -54.56 -26.65
CA TYR A 14 -9.07 -53.98 -26.43
C TYR A 14 -9.43 -54.01 -24.94
N MET A 15 -9.15 -55.08 -24.22
CA MET A 15 -9.35 -55.16 -22.77
C MET A 15 -8.47 -54.14 -22.01
N LYS A 16 -7.21 -53.96 -22.37
CA LYS A 16 -6.32 -52.97 -21.75
C LYS A 16 -6.80 -51.54 -22.01
N PHE A 17 -7.34 -51.28 -23.20
CA PHE A 17 -7.92 -50.00 -23.54
C PHE A 17 -9.23 -49.71 -22.78
N LEU A 18 -10.05 -50.70 -22.60
CA LEU A 18 -11.30 -50.59 -21.82
C LEU A 18 -11.02 -50.34 -20.34
N ILE A 19 -10.06 -51.07 -19.77
CA ILE A 19 -9.63 -50.88 -18.37
C ILE A 19 -9.07 -49.45 -18.15
N LYS A 20 -8.27 -48.93 -19.08
CA LYS A 20 -7.80 -47.56 -19.01
C LYS A 20 -8.93 -46.55 -19.02
N LYS A 21 -9.94 -46.70 -19.90
CA LYS A 21 -11.11 -45.84 -19.93
C LYS A 21 -11.92 -45.89 -18.64
N ILE A 22 -12.14 -47.08 -18.11
CA ILE A 22 -12.84 -47.26 -16.83
C ILE A 22 -12.07 -46.58 -15.68
N TYR A 23 -10.75 -46.73 -15.67
CA TYR A 23 -9.92 -46.07 -14.66
C TYR A 23 -9.99 -44.51 -14.73
N ILE A 24 -9.98 -43.94 -15.92
CA ILE A 24 -10.13 -42.51 -16.15
C ILE A 24 -11.53 -42.03 -15.72
N ILE A 25 -12.58 -42.77 -16.04
CA ILE A 25 -13.94 -42.44 -15.60
C ILE A 25 -14.06 -42.53 -14.08
N PHE A 26 -13.44 -43.51 -13.44
CA PHE A 26 -13.45 -43.63 -11.99
C PHE A 26 -12.66 -42.55 -11.30
N LEU A 27 -11.54 -42.09 -11.92
CA LEU A 27 -10.75 -40.98 -11.44
C LEU A 27 -11.52 -39.65 -11.56
N LEU A 28 -12.22 -39.42 -12.68
CA LEU A 28 -13.10 -38.26 -12.87
C LEU A 28 -14.29 -38.25 -11.91
N LEU A 29 -14.87 -39.44 -11.66
CA LEU A 29 -15.97 -39.58 -10.70
C LEU A 29 -15.52 -39.33 -9.26
N SER A 30 -14.31 -39.76 -8.89
CA SER A 30 -13.73 -39.51 -7.57
C SER A 30 -13.44 -38.01 -7.35
N ILE A 31 -13.03 -37.30 -8.39
CA ILE A 31 -12.83 -35.80 -8.31
C ILE A 31 -14.17 -35.10 -8.14
N LEU A 32 -15.25 -35.56 -8.80
CA LEU A 32 -16.60 -35.01 -8.64
C LEU A 32 -17.24 -35.32 -7.28
N LEU A 33 -16.85 -36.42 -6.64
CA LEU A 33 -17.33 -36.79 -5.30
C LEU A 33 -16.54 -36.11 -4.16
N PHE A 34 -15.36 -35.56 -4.43
CA PHE A 34 -14.63 -34.70 -3.55
C PHE A 34 -15.17 -33.25 -3.72
N GLU A 35 -16.38 -32.99 -3.24
CA GLU A 35 -16.75 -31.63 -2.91
C GLU A 35 -15.78 -31.17 -1.82
N PRO A 36 -14.90 -30.16 -2.06
CA PRO A 36 -14.22 -29.51 -0.97
C PRO A 36 -15.33 -28.90 -0.12
N LYS A 37 -15.64 -29.50 1.03
CA LYS A 37 -16.40 -28.80 2.06
C LYS A 37 -15.54 -27.61 2.45
N VAL A 38 -15.68 -26.53 1.70
CA VAL A 38 -15.28 -25.20 2.16
C VAL A 38 -16.15 -24.95 3.38
N PHE A 39 -15.65 -25.33 4.55
CA PHE A 39 -16.15 -24.84 5.81
C PHE A 39 -15.84 -23.34 5.85
N ALA A 40 -16.59 -22.57 5.09
CA ALA A 40 -16.80 -21.18 5.42
C ALA A 40 -17.42 -21.22 6.83
N LYS A 41 -16.59 -20.96 7.84
CA LYS A 41 -17.04 -20.72 9.19
C LYS A 41 -17.92 -19.48 9.11
N GLU A 42 -19.21 -19.67 8.84
CA GLU A 42 -20.18 -18.60 8.95
C GLU A 42 -20.11 -18.12 10.39
N SER A 43 -19.37 -17.05 10.60
CA SER A 43 -19.51 -16.30 11.83
C SER A 43 -20.91 -15.72 11.78
N ASN A 44 -21.84 -16.32 12.50
CA ASN A 44 -23.19 -15.80 12.67
C ASN A 44 -23.07 -14.41 13.27
N ILE A 45 -23.10 -13.40 12.39
CA ILE A 45 -23.17 -12.01 12.84
C ILE A 45 -24.55 -11.84 13.41
N GLN A 46 -24.66 -11.81 14.73
CA GLN A 46 -25.91 -11.47 15.38
C GLN A 46 -26.16 -9.97 15.22
N TYR A 47 -27.11 -9.63 14.38
CA TYR A 47 -27.63 -8.26 14.26
C TYR A 47 -28.56 -7.95 15.46
N THR A 48 -27.99 -7.97 16.66
CA THR A 48 -28.71 -7.59 17.87
C THR A 48 -28.89 -6.07 17.91
N LYS A 49 -29.93 -5.60 18.66
CA LYS A 49 -30.15 -4.17 18.90
C LYS A 49 -28.88 -3.51 19.46
N GLU A 50 -28.16 -4.19 20.34
CA GLU A 50 -26.92 -3.68 20.93
C GLU A 50 -25.79 -3.55 19.91
N ASN A 51 -25.58 -4.55 19.04
CA ASN A 51 -24.56 -4.48 18.00
C ASN A 51 -24.85 -3.37 16.98
N ILE A 52 -26.11 -3.22 16.57
CA ILE A 52 -26.54 -2.14 15.68
C ILE A 52 -26.28 -0.78 16.34
N SER A 53 -26.72 -0.60 17.59
CA SER A 53 -26.51 0.63 18.34
C SER A 53 -25.03 0.97 18.49
N ASN A 54 -24.19 0.01 18.91
CA ASN A 54 -22.74 0.24 19.04
C ASN A 54 -22.08 0.57 17.69
N TYR A 55 -22.48 -0.07 16.58
CA TYR A 55 -21.95 0.25 15.27
C TYR A 55 -22.25 1.71 14.88
N PHE A 56 -23.52 2.13 14.95
CA PHE A 56 -23.90 3.49 14.59
C PHE A 56 -23.30 4.54 15.53
N SER A 57 -23.32 4.29 16.84
CA SER A 57 -22.67 5.19 17.81
C SER A 57 -21.18 5.33 17.53
N GLY A 58 -20.51 4.24 17.21
CA GLY A 58 -19.09 4.26 16.85
C GLY A 58 -18.82 5.08 15.59
N VAL A 59 -19.58 4.86 14.51
CA VAL A 59 -19.42 5.59 13.24
C VAL A 59 -19.72 7.08 13.41
N ILE A 60 -20.76 7.43 14.15
CA ILE A 60 -21.11 8.84 14.44
C ILE A 60 -19.97 9.48 15.24
N SER A 61 -19.44 8.80 16.25
CA SER A 61 -18.33 9.32 17.05
C SER A 61 -17.06 9.55 16.21
N VAL A 62 -16.76 8.66 15.24
CA VAL A 62 -15.65 8.88 14.28
C VAL A 62 -15.87 10.17 13.48
N ASN A 63 -17.07 10.39 12.97
CA ASN A 63 -17.38 11.57 12.17
C ASN A 63 -17.38 12.89 12.98
N GLN A 64 -17.45 12.79 14.29
CA GLN A 64 -17.41 13.93 15.23
C GLN A 64 -16.06 14.07 15.95
N ASP A 65 -15.04 13.30 15.52
CA ASP A 65 -13.70 13.27 16.14
C ASP A 65 -13.65 12.84 17.61
N TYR A 66 -14.73 12.18 18.12
CA TYR A 66 -14.78 11.61 19.46
C TYR A 66 -14.10 10.23 19.48
N ASN A 67 -12.79 10.19 19.25
CA ASN A 67 -12.04 8.97 18.99
C ASN A 67 -12.09 7.94 20.12
N ASN A 68 -12.09 8.37 21.39
CA ASN A 68 -12.21 7.47 22.54
C ASN A 68 -13.57 6.77 22.60
N GLU A 69 -14.66 7.51 22.39
CA GLU A 69 -16.01 6.94 22.33
C GLU A 69 -16.19 6.05 21.10
N ALA A 70 -15.64 6.47 19.95
CA ALA A 70 -15.60 5.64 18.75
C ALA A 70 -14.95 4.28 19.03
N PHE A 71 -13.78 4.28 19.66
CA PHE A 71 -13.07 3.06 20.02
C PHE A 71 -13.87 2.17 20.96
N LYS A 72 -14.49 2.76 22.00
CA LYS A 72 -15.31 2.04 22.97
C LYS A 72 -16.50 1.30 22.32
N HIS A 73 -17.16 1.94 21.37
CA HIS A 73 -18.29 1.36 20.64
C HIS A 73 -17.85 0.36 19.57
N LEU A 74 -16.91 0.74 18.69
CA LEU A 74 -16.46 -0.11 17.57
C LEU A 74 -15.76 -1.38 18.07
N LYS A 75 -15.03 -1.32 19.19
CA LYS A 75 -14.40 -2.50 19.80
C LYS A 75 -15.39 -3.61 20.13
N LYS A 76 -16.63 -3.27 20.50
CA LYS A 76 -17.68 -4.25 20.86
C LYS A 76 -18.21 -5.02 19.64
N VAL A 77 -18.10 -4.45 18.44
CA VAL A 77 -18.65 -5.00 17.19
C VAL A 77 -17.60 -5.51 16.23
N LYS A 78 -16.44 -5.96 16.72
CA LYS A 78 -15.34 -6.51 15.91
C LYS A 78 -15.74 -7.71 15.04
N SER A 79 -16.83 -8.39 15.33
CA SER A 79 -17.38 -9.46 14.50
C SER A 79 -17.78 -9.00 13.09
N LEU A 80 -17.99 -7.68 12.89
CA LEU A 80 -18.30 -7.10 11.58
C LEU A 80 -17.13 -7.07 10.59
N ARG A 81 -15.89 -7.28 11.06
CA ARG A 81 -14.65 -7.15 10.26
C ARG A 81 -14.65 -7.91 8.94
N ASN A 82 -15.30 -9.08 8.89
CA ASN A 82 -15.25 -9.98 7.73
C ASN A 82 -16.28 -9.64 6.64
N ARG A 83 -17.20 -8.70 6.90
CA ARG A 83 -18.33 -8.42 5.99
C ARG A 83 -18.67 -6.93 5.84
N HIS A 84 -17.89 -6.04 6.47
CA HIS A 84 -18.30 -4.65 6.55
C HIS A 84 -17.10 -3.70 6.39
N SER A 85 -16.76 -3.37 5.15
CA SER A 85 -15.62 -2.50 4.83
C SER A 85 -15.70 -1.12 5.51
N ARG A 86 -16.91 -0.53 5.62
CA ARG A 86 -17.09 0.74 6.33
C ARG A 86 -16.75 0.65 7.83
N PHE A 87 -17.04 -0.49 8.47
CA PHE A 87 -16.59 -0.75 9.85
C PHE A 87 -15.06 -0.83 9.89
N ASN A 88 -14.43 -1.53 8.95
CA ASN A 88 -12.98 -1.69 8.91
C ASN A 88 -12.30 -0.33 8.77
N ILE A 89 -12.76 0.52 7.85
CA ILE A 89 -12.28 1.90 7.67
C ILE A 89 -12.39 2.69 8.98
N ALA A 90 -13.57 2.74 9.56
CA ALA A 90 -13.84 3.50 10.79
C ALA A 90 -12.95 3.02 11.94
N PHE A 91 -12.78 1.70 12.10
CA PHE A 91 -11.97 1.14 13.18
C PHE A 91 -10.47 1.37 12.99
N ILE A 92 -9.94 1.20 11.75
CA ILE A 92 -8.54 1.51 11.45
C ILE A 92 -8.24 2.98 11.73
N ARG A 93 -9.08 3.90 11.22
CA ARG A 93 -8.93 5.35 11.47
C ARG A 93 -8.95 5.67 12.96
N THR A 94 -9.87 5.11 13.71
CA THR A 94 -9.96 5.30 15.16
C THR A 94 -8.69 4.85 15.86
N LEU A 95 -8.13 3.69 15.49
CA LEU A 95 -6.89 3.19 16.09
C LEU A 95 -5.70 4.11 15.78
N ILE A 96 -5.60 4.62 14.54
CA ILE A 96 -4.53 5.56 14.14
C ILE A 96 -4.65 6.87 14.94
N LEU A 97 -5.85 7.45 15.04
CA LEU A 97 -6.10 8.71 15.73
C LEU A 97 -5.91 8.61 17.27
N LEU A 98 -5.86 7.40 17.80
CA LEU A 98 -5.54 7.11 19.20
C LEU A 98 -4.10 6.63 19.41
N ASP A 99 -3.21 6.80 18.42
CA ASP A 99 -1.81 6.35 18.43
C ASP A 99 -1.64 4.85 18.70
N LYS A 100 -2.68 4.04 18.44
CA LYS A 100 -2.68 2.58 18.66
C LYS A 100 -2.18 1.85 17.40
N PHE A 101 -1.01 2.25 16.89
CA PHE A 101 -0.47 1.79 15.61
C PHE A 101 -0.32 0.27 15.52
N GLU A 102 0.22 -0.39 16.56
CA GLU A 102 0.37 -1.85 16.56
C GLU A 102 -0.97 -2.59 16.42
N GLN A 103 -2.02 -2.07 17.10
CA GLN A 103 -3.36 -2.64 16.97
C GLN A 103 -3.96 -2.36 15.58
N ALA A 104 -3.68 -1.19 15.00
CA ALA A 104 -4.10 -0.83 13.66
C ALA A 104 -3.44 -1.74 12.61
N PHE A 105 -2.14 -2.01 12.70
CA PHE A 105 -1.44 -2.95 11.83
C PHE A 105 -1.98 -4.36 11.94
N ALA A 106 -2.13 -4.87 13.16
CA ALA A 106 -2.66 -6.22 13.39
C ALA A 106 -4.09 -6.36 12.85
N PHE A 107 -4.92 -5.34 13.04
CA PHE A 107 -6.29 -5.32 12.53
C PHE A 107 -6.30 -5.22 11.01
N SER A 108 -5.54 -4.31 10.40
CA SER A 108 -5.42 -4.17 8.95
C SER A 108 -4.99 -5.48 8.30
N LYS A 109 -4.00 -6.16 8.87
CA LYS A 109 -3.56 -7.48 8.40
C LYS A 109 -4.66 -8.54 8.49
N SER A 110 -5.51 -8.47 9.52
CA SER A 110 -6.60 -9.44 9.73
C SER A 110 -7.79 -9.27 8.79
N VAL A 111 -7.96 -8.07 8.18
CA VAL A 111 -9.06 -7.73 7.27
C VAL A 111 -8.60 -7.58 5.82
N TRP A 112 -7.29 -7.58 5.59
CA TRP A 112 -6.73 -7.47 4.27
C TRP A 112 -6.96 -8.76 3.46
N SER A 113 -7.34 -8.62 2.19
CA SER A 113 -7.42 -9.71 1.22
C SER A 113 -6.92 -9.25 -0.15
N ASP A 114 -6.55 -10.19 -1.02
CA ASP A 114 -6.13 -9.87 -2.38
C ASP A 114 -7.30 -9.37 -3.25
N ASP A 115 -8.52 -9.78 -2.94
CA ASP A 115 -9.72 -9.50 -3.74
C ASP A 115 -10.44 -8.21 -3.32
N GLU A 116 -10.25 -7.75 -2.10
CA GLU A 116 -10.90 -6.54 -1.58
C GLU A 116 -9.88 -5.41 -1.42
N PHE A 117 -10.19 -4.25 -2.02
CA PHE A 117 -9.36 -3.06 -1.92
C PHE A 117 -9.81 -2.19 -0.75
N LEU A 118 -8.96 -2.08 0.27
CA LEU A 118 -9.20 -1.25 1.43
C LEU A 118 -8.04 -0.26 1.58
N PHE A 119 -8.25 0.99 1.17
CA PHE A 119 -7.22 2.03 1.10
C PHE A 119 -6.46 2.18 2.42
N GLU A 120 -7.16 2.30 3.54
CA GLU A 120 -6.57 2.48 4.86
C GLU A 120 -5.69 1.28 5.28
N ALA A 121 -6.11 0.07 4.95
CA ALA A 121 -5.34 -1.12 5.26
C ALA A 121 -4.09 -1.22 4.38
N ASP A 122 -4.23 -1.02 3.06
CA ASP A 122 -3.08 -1.08 2.14
C ASP A 122 -2.07 0.03 2.44
N LEU A 123 -2.52 1.28 2.69
CA LEU A 123 -1.61 2.37 3.06
C LEU A 123 -0.85 2.05 4.36
N LEU A 124 -1.57 1.63 5.39
CA LEU A 124 -0.97 1.36 6.70
C LEU A 124 0.00 0.17 6.67
N LEU A 125 -0.36 -0.92 6.00
CA LEU A 125 0.50 -2.08 5.83
C LEU A 125 1.74 -1.76 5.00
N GLY A 126 1.56 -1.02 3.89
CA GLY A 126 2.68 -0.56 3.07
C GLY A 126 3.67 0.29 3.86
N LEU A 127 3.18 1.25 4.65
CA LEU A 127 4.04 2.07 5.53
C LEU A 127 4.73 1.24 6.60
N ASN A 128 4.05 0.26 7.21
CA ASN A 128 4.66 -0.63 8.21
C ASN A 128 5.79 -1.46 7.62
N TYR A 129 5.59 -2.03 6.43
CA TYR A 129 6.65 -2.76 5.73
C TYR A 129 7.80 -1.83 5.31
N PHE A 130 7.49 -0.61 4.87
CA PHE A 130 8.51 0.37 4.50
C PHE A 130 9.42 0.74 5.69
N ILE A 131 8.83 1.01 6.86
CA ILE A 131 9.58 1.31 8.10
C ILE A 131 10.45 0.13 8.54
N LYS A 132 10.02 -1.11 8.27
CA LYS A 132 10.79 -2.33 8.54
C LYS A 132 11.81 -2.67 7.45
N GLU A 133 12.01 -1.78 6.49
CA GLU A 133 12.91 -1.97 5.35
C GLU A 133 12.52 -3.16 4.43
N GLU A 134 11.30 -3.66 4.57
CA GLU A 134 10.72 -4.69 3.71
C GLU A 134 10.12 -4.06 2.43
N TYR A 135 10.94 -3.38 1.65
CA TYR A 135 10.50 -2.50 0.56
C TYR A 135 9.69 -3.19 -0.53
N VAL A 136 9.97 -4.46 -0.83
CA VAL A 136 9.22 -5.24 -1.83
C VAL A 136 7.78 -5.48 -1.35
N ASN A 137 7.61 -5.80 -0.06
CA ASN A 137 6.29 -5.96 0.53
C ASN A 137 5.53 -4.62 0.60
N ALA A 138 6.24 -3.54 0.95
CA ALA A 138 5.68 -2.18 0.95
C ALA A 138 5.16 -1.79 -0.45
N GLU A 139 5.95 -2.04 -1.48
CA GLU A 139 5.60 -1.76 -2.87
C GLU A 139 4.33 -2.48 -3.32
N LYS A 140 4.18 -3.77 -2.98
CA LYS A 140 2.95 -4.54 -3.27
C LYS A 140 1.70 -3.83 -2.77
N HIS A 141 1.73 -3.30 -1.54
CA HIS A 141 0.61 -2.56 -0.97
C HIS A 141 0.42 -1.19 -1.62
N PHE A 142 1.50 -0.46 -1.90
CA PHE A 142 1.41 0.83 -2.56
C PHE A 142 0.93 0.74 -4.02
N GLU A 143 1.27 -0.33 -4.75
CA GLU A 143 0.71 -0.60 -6.07
C GLU A 143 -0.81 -0.85 -6.05
N ARG A 144 -1.32 -1.45 -4.97
CA ARG A 144 -2.76 -1.63 -4.79
C ARG A 144 -3.49 -0.29 -4.61
N LEU A 145 -2.84 0.71 -4.01
CA LEU A 145 -3.42 2.06 -3.91
C LEU A 145 -3.68 2.67 -5.30
N ASN A 146 -2.82 2.44 -6.28
CA ASN A 146 -3.06 2.88 -7.67
C ASN A 146 -4.31 2.25 -8.28
N LYS A 147 -4.63 1.00 -7.94
CA LYS A 147 -5.86 0.35 -8.40
C LYS A 147 -7.10 0.94 -7.76
N ILE A 148 -7.01 1.34 -6.49
CA ILE A 148 -8.11 2.00 -5.78
C ILE A 148 -8.35 3.39 -6.35
N SER A 149 -7.31 4.16 -6.67
CA SER A 149 -7.42 5.51 -7.20
C SER A 149 -8.16 5.55 -8.54
N GLN A 150 -8.00 4.52 -9.38
CA GLN A 150 -8.72 4.38 -10.65
C GLN A 150 -10.26 4.30 -10.49
N TYR A 151 -10.74 3.87 -9.32
CA TYR A 151 -12.17 3.72 -9.01
C TYR A 151 -12.72 4.84 -8.13
N SER A 152 -11.88 5.74 -7.64
CA SER A 152 -12.28 6.80 -6.71
C SER A 152 -11.86 8.17 -7.21
N LEU A 153 -12.84 9.07 -7.37
CA LEU A 153 -12.60 10.49 -7.67
C LEU A 153 -11.85 11.24 -6.54
N PHE A 154 -11.72 10.61 -5.35
CA PHE A 154 -11.12 11.22 -4.16
C PHE A 154 -9.68 10.79 -3.89
N PHE A 155 -9.19 9.72 -4.56
CA PHE A 155 -7.83 9.22 -4.39
C PHE A 155 -7.07 9.41 -5.70
N ASP A 156 -6.16 10.37 -5.69
CA ASP A 156 -5.29 10.63 -6.83
C ASP A 156 -4.02 9.77 -6.74
N ASP A 157 -3.44 9.45 -7.89
CA ASP A 157 -2.23 8.63 -8.03
C ASP A 157 -0.96 9.29 -7.44
N PHE A 158 -1.07 10.50 -6.90
CA PHE A 158 0.07 11.21 -6.31
C PHE A 158 0.72 10.41 -5.18
N THR A 159 -0.05 10.06 -4.14
CA THR A 159 0.46 9.42 -2.92
C THR A 159 1.11 8.09 -3.23
N SER A 160 0.43 7.23 -3.99
CA SER A 160 0.92 5.90 -4.34
C SER A 160 2.18 5.96 -5.19
N ASN A 161 2.23 6.81 -6.22
CA ASN A 161 3.42 6.94 -7.07
C ASN A 161 4.63 7.49 -6.30
N VAL A 162 4.43 8.42 -5.36
CA VAL A 162 5.50 8.92 -4.47
C VAL A 162 6.01 7.81 -3.55
N LEU A 163 5.12 7.06 -2.90
CA LEU A 163 5.50 5.97 -1.99
C LEU A 163 6.23 4.84 -2.72
N ILE A 164 5.79 4.47 -3.92
CA ILE A 164 6.49 3.49 -4.77
C ILE A 164 7.86 4.02 -5.18
N ALA A 165 7.95 5.30 -5.58
CA ALA A 165 9.22 5.91 -5.95
C ALA A 165 10.25 5.83 -4.82
N TRP A 166 9.84 6.13 -3.58
CA TRP A 166 10.71 6.01 -2.41
C TRP A 166 11.03 4.56 -2.08
N SER A 167 10.10 3.63 -2.24
CA SER A 167 10.40 2.20 -2.10
C SER A 167 11.45 1.73 -3.09
N LYS A 168 11.38 2.17 -4.35
CA LYS A 168 12.41 1.89 -5.37
C LYS A 168 13.75 2.55 -5.04
N ALA A 169 13.73 3.79 -4.56
CA ALA A 169 14.94 4.49 -4.13
C ALA A 169 15.65 3.75 -2.99
N SER A 170 14.90 3.31 -1.97
CA SER A 170 15.42 2.57 -0.83
C SER A 170 16.00 1.19 -1.21
N GLN A 171 15.54 0.62 -2.33
CA GLN A 171 16.12 -0.58 -2.95
C GLN A 171 17.36 -0.27 -3.82
N GLY A 172 17.81 0.99 -3.89
CA GLY A 172 18.92 1.42 -4.74
C GLY A 172 18.56 1.58 -6.23
N ASN A 173 17.29 1.42 -6.61
CA ASN A 173 16.87 1.51 -8.02
C ASN A 173 16.54 2.95 -8.41
N LYS A 174 17.60 3.71 -8.74
CA LYS A 174 17.51 5.12 -9.13
C LYS A 174 16.56 5.35 -10.30
N GLU A 175 16.74 4.60 -11.40
CA GLU A 175 15.96 4.79 -12.62
C GLU A 175 14.47 4.57 -12.39
N ALA A 176 14.10 3.47 -11.74
CA ALA A 176 12.71 3.17 -11.45
C ALA A 176 12.08 4.21 -10.50
N SER A 177 12.83 4.73 -9.51
CA SER A 177 12.32 5.74 -8.60
C SER A 177 11.91 7.02 -9.33
N PHE A 178 12.76 7.54 -10.21
CA PHE A 178 12.44 8.71 -11.03
C PHE A 178 11.27 8.45 -12.00
N LYS A 179 11.23 7.25 -12.62
CA LYS A 179 10.12 6.86 -13.49
C LYS A 179 8.76 6.89 -12.79
N PHE A 180 8.69 6.52 -11.51
CA PHE A 180 7.45 6.62 -10.73
C PHE A 180 7.10 8.06 -10.38
N ILE A 181 8.06 8.93 -10.07
CA ILE A 181 7.79 10.37 -9.89
C ILE A 181 7.24 10.99 -11.17
N GLU A 182 7.71 10.56 -12.36
CA GLU A 182 7.17 11.08 -13.62
C GLU A 182 5.68 10.75 -13.83
N LYS A 183 5.16 9.66 -13.23
CA LYS A 183 3.73 9.32 -13.27
C LYS A 183 2.84 10.21 -12.38
N VAL A 184 3.43 10.98 -11.48
CA VAL A 184 2.67 11.92 -10.64
C VAL A 184 1.93 12.93 -11.52
N PRO A 185 0.61 13.14 -11.31
CA PRO A 185 -0.20 14.02 -12.16
C PRO A 185 0.29 15.46 -12.19
N LYS A 186 0.06 16.13 -13.31
CA LYS A 186 0.48 17.53 -13.53
C LYS A 186 -0.16 18.53 -12.56
N SER A 187 -1.33 18.21 -12.02
CA SER A 187 -2.00 18.96 -10.96
C SER A 187 -1.15 19.12 -9.70
N TYR A 188 -0.23 18.16 -9.45
CA TYR A 188 0.71 18.16 -8.32
C TYR A 188 2.13 18.56 -8.73
N ARG A 189 2.32 19.36 -9.78
CA ARG A 189 3.63 19.71 -10.36
C ARG A 189 4.65 20.15 -9.30
N HIS A 190 4.25 20.96 -8.33
CA HIS A 190 5.18 21.45 -7.31
C HIS A 190 5.63 20.37 -6.35
N LEU A 191 4.70 19.55 -5.88
CA LEU A 191 5.02 18.41 -5.04
C LEU A 191 5.87 17.38 -5.79
N LYS A 192 5.55 17.14 -7.08
CA LYS A 192 6.37 16.30 -7.97
C LYS A 192 7.80 16.84 -8.06
N ASN A 193 7.98 18.15 -8.32
CA ASN A 193 9.30 18.76 -8.42
C ASN A 193 10.06 18.64 -7.10
N THR A 194 9.40 18.87 -5.97
CA THR A 194 10.00 18.71 -4.64
C THR A 194 10.48 17.28 -4.40
N GLN A 195 9.65 16.29 -4.69
CA GLN A 195 10.01 14.87 -4.53
C GLN A 195 11.16 14.49 -5.47
N ASN A 196 11.17 15.00 -6.68
CA ASN A 196 12.25 14.79 -7.65
C ASN A 196 13.60 15.32 -7.11
N ILE A 197 13.61 16.53 -6.52
CA ILE A 197 14.82 17.11 -5.93
C ILE A 197 15.27 16.31 -4.70
N PHE A 198 14.36 15.82 -3.86
CA PHE A 198 14.72 14.96 -2.75
C PHE A 198 15.30 13.62 -3.20
N LEU A 199 14.81 13.03 -4.29
CA LEU A 199 15.43 11.84 -4.88
C LEU A 199 16.82 12.15 -5.44
N GLN A 200 17.01 13.30 -6.10
CA GLN A 200 18.35 13.75 -6.53
C GLN A 200 19.28 13.85 -5.32
N CYS A 201 18.82 14.45 -4.24
CA CYS A 201 19.57 14.55 -2.99
C CYS A 201 19.92 13.17 -2.39
N TYR A 202 18.97 12.25 -2.40
CA TYR A 202 19.16 10.88 -1.88
C TYR A 202 20.23 10.12 -2.65
N PHE A 203 20.30 10.30 -3.97
CA PHE A 203 21.28 9.65 -4.84
C PHE A 203 22.55 10.46 -5.10
N ASP A 204 22.77 11.55 -4.35
CA ASP A 204 23.90 12.47 -4.54
C ASP A 204 24.10 12.92 -6.01
N ASP A 205 22.97 13.21 -6.69
CA ASP A 205 22.98 13.61 -8.10
C ASP A 205 23.67 14.98 -8.28
N VAL A 206 24.46 15.12 -9.34
CA VAL A 206 25.22 16.36 -9.63
C VAL A 206 24.33 17.58 -9.83
N GLN A 207 23.05 17.41 -10.19
CA GLN A 207 22.09 18.48 -10.38
C GLN A 207 21.44 18.96 -9.09
N THR A 208 21.62 18.24 -7.95
CA THR A 208 20.91 18.49 -6.70
C THR A 208 21.00 19.94 -6.25
N THR A 209 22.21 20.53 -6.18
CA THR A 209 22.39 21.93 -5.76
C THR A 209 21.62 22.90 -6.64
N LYS A 210 21.77 22.76 -7.95
CA LYS A 210 21.09 23.65 -8.92
C LYS A 210 19.56 23.51 -8.85
N SER A 211 19.07 22.31 -8.62
CA SER A 211 17.63 22.02 -8.50
C SER A 211 17.05 22.64 -7.22
N PHE A 212 17.77 22.57 -6.09
CA PHE A 212 17.38 23.25 -4.85
C PHE A 212 17.40 24.77 -5.01
N GLU A 213 18.44 25.34 -5.64
CA GLU A 213 18.52 26.78 -5.90
C GLU A 213 17.33 27.28 -6.72
N LYS A 214 16.92 26.51 -7.74
CA LYS A 214 15.73 26.82 -8.52
C LYS A 214 14.45 26.78 -7.66
N LEU A 215 14.31 25.80 -6.77
CA LEU A 215 13.16 25.67 -5.89
C LEU A 215 13.08 26.80 -4.85
N ILE A 216 14.23 27.21 -4.29
CA ILE A 216 14.32 28.30 -3.31
C ILE A 216 13.99 29.65 -3.95
N ASN A 217 14.36 29.85 -5.21
CA ASN A 217 14.11 31.09 -5.95
C ASN A 217 12.74 31.12 -6.64
N ASP A 218 11.92 30.08 -6.50
CA ASP A 218 10.55 30.07 -7.00
C ASP A 218 9.69 31.05 -6.19
N LYS A 219 9.05 32.02 -6.84
CA LYS A 219 8.28 33.09 -6.17
C LYS A 219 6.99 32.57 -5.54
N ASP A 220 6.40 31.55 -6.13
CA ASP A 220 5.06 31.08 -5.75
C ASP A 220 5.14 29.94 -4.72
N TYR A 221 6.25 29.21 -4.68
CA TYR A 221 6.39 27.97 -3.91
C TYR A 221 7.67 27.90 -3.10
N ASN A 222 8.24 29.05 -2.74
CA ASN A 222 9.40 29.13 -1.88
C ASN A 222 9.01 28.88 -0.41
N PHE A 223 9.41 27.74 0.13
CA PHE A 223 9.31 27.44 1.56
C PHE A 223 10.68 27.56 2.20
N SER A 224 10.78 28.28 3.31
CA SER A 224 12.04 28.46 4.07
C SER A 224 12.73 27.14 4.43
N ARG A 225 11.96 26.05 4.59
CA ARG A 225 12.48 24.68 4.83
C ARG A 225 13.40 24.18 3.72
N TYR A 226 13.24 24.64 2.48
CA TYR A 226 14.11 24.21 1.38
C TYR A 226 15.55 24.70 1.55
N ASN A 227 15.75 25.88 2.14
CA ASN A 227 17.08 26.35 2.52
C ASN A 227 17.75 25.41 3.53
N PHE A 228 17.01 24.94 4.52
CA PHE A 228 17.50 23.99 5.51
C PHE A 228 17.95 22.67 4.87
N PHE A 229 17.16 22.11 3.96
CA PHE A 229 17.53 20.88 3.24
C PHE A 229 18.78 21.09 2.37
N LEU A 230 18.86 22.20 1.65
CA LEU A 230 20.05 22.51 0.83
C LEU A 230 21.29 22.67 1.72
N ILE A 231 21.21 23.40 2.82
CA ILE A 231 22.31 23.61 3.75
C ILE A 231 22.82 22.27 4.27
N ASN A 232 21.93 21.38 4.74
CA ASN A 232 22.30 20.05 5.22
C ASN A 232 22.96 19.22 4.12
N TYR A 233 22.40 19.24 2.91
CA TYR A 233 23.01 18.53 1.77
C TYR A 233 24.43 19.03 1.46
N LEU A 234 24.62 20.36 1.44
CA LEU A 234 25.94 20.95 1.20
C LEU A 234 26.97 20.59 2.29
N PHE A 235 26.55 20.60 3.58
CA PHE A 235 27.44 20.15 4.68
C PHE A 235 27.81 18.69 4.56
N ARG A 236 26.87 17.80 4.26
CA ARG A 236 27.14 16.38 4.06
C ARG A 236 28.13 16.12 2.92
N ASN A 237 28.13 16.97 1.91
CA ASN A 237 29.04 16.89 0.75
C ASN A 237 30.33 17.73 0.92
N ASN A 238 30.67 18.14 2.15
CA ASN A 238 31.85 18.94 2.48
C ASN A 238 31.91 20.33 1.76
N LYS A 239 30.78 20.83 1.25
CA LYS A 239 30.66 22.11 0.57
C LYS A 239 30.36 23.24 1.55
N THR A 240 31.18 23.36 2.61
CA THR A 240 30.96 24.28 3.75
C THR A 240 30.87 25.76 3.31
N LYS A 241 31.66 26.18 2.31
CA LYS A 241 31.63 27.58 1.82
C LYS A 241 30.30 27.91 1.16
N GLU A 242 29.79 26.98 0.36
CA GLU A 242 28.48 27.14 -0.29
C GLU A 242 27.34 27.15 0.73
N ALA A 243 27.40 26.25 1.72
CA ALA A 243 26.40 26.21 2.80
C ALA A 243 26.34 27.54 3.58
N LYS A 244 27.51 28.11 3.95
CA LYS A 244 27.57 29.42 4.62
C LYS A 244 26.94 30.54 3.77
N LYS A 245 27.20 30.57 2.47
CA LYS A 245 26.59 31.52 1.55
C LYS A 245 25.07 31.42 1.51
N VAL A 246 24.52 30.20 1.54
CA VAL A 246 23.03 30.02 1.60
C VAL A 246 22.46 30.53 2.91
N ILE A 247 23.16 30.30 4.05
CA ILE A 247 22.75 30.83 5.37
C ILE A 247 22.76 32.36 5.37
N GLU A 248 23.79 32.97 4.85
CA GLU A 248 23.93 34.47 4.78
C GLU A 248 22.83 35.08 3.93
N ASN A 249 22.55 34.52 2.76
CA ASN A 249 21.49 34.96 1.88
C ASN A 249 20.09 34.76 2.50
N GLY A 250 19.88 33.73 3.31
CA GLY A 250 18.61 33.46 4.00
C GLY A 250 18.31 34.46 5.15
N LYS A 251 19.33 35.11 5.72
CA LYS A 251 19.17 36.08 6.81
C LYS A 251 18.56 37.43 6.35
N GLY A 252 18.56 37.71 5.06
CA GLY A 252 18.05 38.96 4.51
C GLY A 252 16.56 38.98 4.15
N GLY A 253 15.87 37.86 4.25
CA GLY A 253 14.44 37.75 3.95
C GLY A 253 13.57 37.85 5.21
N HIS A 254 12.40 38.49 5.11
CA HIS A 254 11.41 38.65 6.19
C HIS A 254 10.89 37.35 6.83
N ASN A 255 11.36 36.18 6.45
CA ASN A 255 11.00 34.85 6.93
C ASN A 255 12.10 34.18 7.76
N SER A 256 12.81 34.95 8.58
CA SER A 256 13.89 34.47 9.46
C SER A 256 13.43 33.63 10.67
N ASN A 257 12.23 33.11 10.69
CA ASN A 257 11.79 32.08 11.66
C ASN A 257 12.17 30.67 11.19
N LEU A 258 13.41 30.50 10.78
CA LEU A 258 14.03 29.19 10.77
C LEU A 258 14.31 28.81 12.22
N LEU A 259 13.58 27.83 12.72
CA LEU A 259 13.94 27.09 13.90
C LEU A 259 15.38 26.58 13.72
N LEU A 260 16.32 27.29 14.29
CA LEU A 260 17.66 26.79 14.61
C LEU A 260 17.58 26.13 15.97
#